data_2c338858f5b11143d54a567bc4409aad
#
_entry.id   2c338858f5b11143d54a567bc4409aad
#
_cell.length_a   1.000
_cell.length_b   1.000
_cell.length_c   1.000
_cell.angle_alpha   90.00
_cell.angle_beta   90.00
_cell.angle_gamma   90.00
#
_symmetry.space_group_name_H-M   'P 1'
#
loop_
_entity.id
_entity.type
_entity.pdbx_description
1 polymer ?
#
loop_
_entity_poly.entity_id
_entity_poly.type
_entity_poly.pdbx_seq_one_letter_code
_entity_poly.pdbx_strand_id
1 'polypeptide(L)'
;MARRKRTALIPPPVRFGAWLRELREARQLPLRTVAAAAEMDQAHLSKVELGQRLLTPNQSKAIAVFFDLDTTDFEARRIVEKFRIEHADNPAAETAIHMLHDDPAVYRCKNQNAS
;
A
#
# COMPACT_ATOMS: atom_id res chain seq x y z
N MET A 1 3.42 -7.13 25.37
CA MET A 1 3.22 -6.96 24.83
C MET A 1 3.17 -6.64 23.99
N ALA A 2 3.32 -6.37 23.84
CA ALA A 2 3.16 -5.85 23.06
C ALA A 2 3.03 -6.16 21.96
N ARG A 3 2.97 -6.51 21.34
CA ARG A 3 2.67 -6.60 20.35
C ARG A 3 1.71 -6.86 19.97
N ARG A 4 1.28 -7.33 20.05
CA ARG A 4 0.25 -7.47 19.70
C ARG A 4 -0.56 -6.61 19.91
N LYS A 5 -0.39 -6.32 20.66
CA LYS A 5 -1.15 -5.35 20.85
C LYS A 5 -1.37 -4.62 19.75
N ARG A 6 -0.59 -4.71 19.04
CA ARG A 6 -0.73 -4.12 17.88
C ARG A 6 -1.94 -4.44 17.13
N THR A 7 -2.39 -5.68 17.14
CA THR A 7 -3.59 -6.05 16.43
C THR A 7 -4.80 -5.39 16.99
N ALA A 8 -4.94 -5.43 18.28
CA ALA A 8 -6.09 -4.84 18.91
C ALA A 8 -6.08 -3.33 18.79
N LEU A 9 -4.90 -2.77 18.59
CA LEU A 9 -4.75 -1.33 18.56
C LEU A 9 -4.63 -0.75 17.17
N ILE A 10 -4.77 -1.60 16.16
CA ILE A 10 -4.68 -1.11 14.79
C ILE A 10 -5.82 -0.15 14.53
N PRO A 11 -5.50 1.08 14.15
CA PRO A 11 -6.53 2.04 13.82
C PRO A 11 -7.23 1.65 12.53
N PRO A 12 -8.36 2.27 12.21
CA PRO A 12 -8.99 2.04 10.92
C PRO A 12 -7.96 2.21 9.81
N PRO A 13 -8.08 1.44 8.76
CA PRO A 13 -7.10 1.48 7.69
C PRO A 13 -6.98 2.88 7.10
N VAL A 14 -5.77 3.34 6.99
CA VAL A 14 -5.49 4.61 6.35
C VAL A 14 -5.42 4.38 4.86
N ARG A 15 -6.02 5.26 4.08
CA ARG A 15 -5.93 5.15 2.64
C ARG A 15 -4.48 5.27 2.21
N PHE A 16 -4.13 4.51 1.20
CA PHE A 16 -2.74 4.46 0.72
C PHE A 16 -2.21 5.85 0.37
N GLY A 17 -3.00 6.64 -0.35
CA GLY A 17 -2.57 7.98 -0.75
C GLY A 17 -2.33 8.90 0.42
N ALA A 18 -3.22 8.87 1.41
CA ALA A 18 -3.07 9.69 2.60
C ALA A 18 -1.83 9.29 3.40
N TRP A 19 -1.59 7.99 3.50
CA TRP A 19 -0.42 7.48 4.19
C TRP A 19 0.87 7.92 3.48
N LEU A 20 0.87 7.83 2.15
CA LEU A 20 2.01 8.25 1.36
C LEU A 20 2.28 9.74 1.54
N ARG A 21 1.23 10.53 1.55
CA ARG A 21 1.38 11.97 1.77
C ARG A 21 1.98 12.25 3.14
N GLU A 22 1.56 11.53 4.16
CA GLU A 22 2.11 11.71 5.50
C GLU A 22 3.61 11.39 5.53
N LEU A 23 4.03 10.33 4.84
CA LEU A 23 5.44 10.00 4.75
C LEU A 23 6.22 11.14 4.11
N ARG A 24 5.67 11.69 3.04
CA ARG A 24 6.33 12.77 2.31
C ARG A 24 6.42 14.03 3.16
N GLU A 25 5.30 14.39 3.79
CA GLU A 25 5.25 15.62 4.59
C GLU A 25 6.11 15.52 5.84
N ALA A 26 6.19 14.33 6.43
CA ALA A 26 7.03 14.13 7.60
C ALA A 26 8.50 14.42 7.30
N ARG A 27 8.91 14.24 6.05
CA ARG A 27 10.27 14.55 5.63
C ARG A 27 10.37 15.90 4.93
N GLN A 28 9.29 16.66 4.93
CA GLN A 28 9.23 17.99 4.34
C GLN A 28 9.67 18.00 2.88
N LEU A 29 9.24 16.98 2.14
CA LEU A 29 9.60 16.85 0.74
C LEU A 29 8.50 17.38 -0.16
N PRO A 30 8.85 18.10 -1.23
CA PRO A 30 7.84 18.52 -2.21
C PRO A 30 7.44 17.34 -3.07
N LEU A 31 6.25 17.46 -3.68
CA LEU A 31 5.76 16.41 -4.56
C LEU A 31 6.75 16.06 -5.67
N ARG A 32 7.38 17.10 -6.26
CA ARG A 32 8.26 16.84 -7.39
C ARG A 32 9.45 15.97 -7.03
N THR A 33 9.92 16.05 -5.80
CA THR A 33 11.07 15.26 -5.37
C THR A 33 10.71 13.78 -5.33
N VAL A 34 9.55 13.45 -4.74
CA VAL A 34 9.12 12.07 -4.64
C VAL A 34 8.72 11.54 -6.02
N ALA A 35 8.05 12.37 -6.83
CA ALA A 35 7.67 11.96 -8.17
C ALA A 35 8.90 11.64 -9.02
N ALA A 36 9.95 12.44 -8.89
CA ALA A 36 11.18 12.20 -9.64
C ALA A 36 11.82 10.87 -9.26
N ALA A 37 11.73 10.48 -8.00
CA ALA A 37 12.29 9.20 -7.55
C ALA A 37 11.64 8.02 -8.26
N ALA A 38 10.38 8.15 -8.66
CA ALA A 38 9.64 7.11 -9.37
C ALA A 38 9.53 7.40 -10.86
N GLU A 39 10.22 8.43 -11.33
CA GLU A 39 10.18 8.83 -12.74
C GLU A 39 8.75 9.04 -13.20
N MET A 40 7.97 9.72 -12.39
CA MET A 40 6.58 9.96 -12.71
C MET A 40 6.26 11.45 -12.63
N ASP A 41 5.16 11.80 -13.24
CA ASP A 41 4.69 13.17 -13.28
C ASP A 41 4.19 13.57 -11.89
N GLN A 42 4.52 14.80 -11.50
CA GLN A 42 4.08 15.34 -10.22
C GLN A 42 2.56 15.36 -10.10
N ALA A 43 1.87 15.68 -11.20
CA ALA A 43 0.41 15.70 -11.20
C ALA A 43 -0.16 14.31 -10.94
N HIS A 44 0.49 13.28 -11.47
CA HIS A 44 0.05 11.91 -11.24
C HIS A 44 0.21 11.55 -9.77
N LEU A 45 1.35 11.89 -9.17
CA LEU A 45 1.57 11.60 -7.76
C LEU A 45 0.56 12.34 -6.88
N SER A 46 0.22 13.57 -7.23
CA SER A 46 -0.79 14.32 -6.50
C SER A 46 -2.11 13.56 -6.50
N LYS A 47 -2.49 13.00 -7.64
CA LYS A 47 -3.74 12.24 -7.73
C LYS A 47 -3.67 10.94 -6.94
N VAL A 48 -2.49 10.32 -6.88
CA VAL A 48 -2.31 9.14 -6.06
C VAL A 48 -2.53 9.49 -4.58
N GLU A 49 -1.98 10.60 -4.13
CA GLU A 49 -2.15 11.01 -2.74
C GLU A 49 -3.60 11.32 -2.40
N LEU A 50 -4.36 11.76 -3.40
CA LEU A 50 -5.78 12.05 -3.20
C LEU A 50 -6.67 10.82 -3.33
N GLY A 51 -6.10 9.67 -3.64
CA GLY A 51 -6.87 8.43 -3.78
C GLY A 51 -7.54 8.29 -5.14
N GLN A 52 -7.18 9.11 -6.12
CA GLN A 52 -7.79 9.10 -7.45
C GLN A 52 -7.05 8.24 -8.45
N ARG A 53 -5.83 7.89 -8.16
CA ARG A 53 -4.99 7.08 -9.02
C ARG A 53 -4.18 6.11 -8.17
N LEU A 54 -3.64 5.10 -8.82
CA LEU A 54 -2.84 4.10 -8.14
C LEU A 54 -1.45 4.08 -8.77
N LEU A 55 -0.44 3.81 -7.96
CA LEU A 55 0.91 3.61 -8.49
C LEU A 55 0.97 2.30 -9.24
N THR A 56 1.86 2.23 -10.24
CA THR A 56 2.20 0.94 -10.83
C THR A 56 3.11 0.19 -9.85
N PRO A 57 3.26 -1.14 -10.02
CA PRO A 57 4.19 -1.88 -9.16
C PRO A 57 5.61 -1.33 -9.20
N ASN A 58 6.09 -0.91 -10.37
CA ASN A 58 7.44 -0.35 -10.47
C ASN A 58 7.57 0.99 -9.75
N GLN A 59 6.56 1.84 -9.88
CA GLN A 59 6.55 3.12 -9.17
C GLN A 59 6.52 2.89 -7.66
N SER A 60 5.73 1.92 -7.22
CA SER A 60 5.62 1.57 -5.82
C SER A 60 6.96 1.16 -5.25
N LYS A 61 7.68 0.28 -5.98
CA LYS A 61 8.98 -0.19 -5.55
C LYS A 61 9.98 0.97 -5.47
N ALA A 62 9.97 1.84 -6.47
CA ALA A 62 10.91 2.96 -6.50
C ALA A 62 10.69 3.90 -5.32
N ILE A 63 9.42 4.17 -4.99
CA ILE A 63 9.12 5.07 -3.88
C ILE A 63 9.47 4.41 -2.55
N ALA A 64 9.21 3.10 -2.40
CA ALA A 64 9.59 2.38 -1.20
C ALA A 64 11.09 2.45 -0.97
N VAL A 65 11.88 2.23 -2.02
CA VAL A 65 13.33 2.33 -1.94
C VAL A 65 13.75 3.75 -1.57
N PHE A 66 13.12 4.74 -2.19
CA PHE A 66 13.44 6.14 -1.90
C PHE A 66 13.23 6.47 -0.42
N PHE A 67 12.16 5.96 0.18
CA PHE A 67 11.88 6.21 1.58
C PHE A 67 12.56 5.21 2.51
N ASP A 68 13.32 4.27 1.96
CA ASP A 68 14.00 3.23 2.75
C ASP A 68 13.00 2.37 3.53
N LEU A 69 11.93 2.00 2.86
CA LEU A 69 10.89 1.16 3.45
C LEU A 69 10.93 -0.22 2.84
N ASP A 70 10.37 -1.17 3.59
CA ASP A 70 10.24 -2.54 3.10
C ASP A 70 9.37 -2.53 1.85
N THR A 71 9.93 -2.99 0.72
CA THR A 71 9.20 -2.96 -0.54
C THR A 71 7.99 -3.89 -0.54
N THR A 72 8.07 -4.99 0.20
CA THR A 72 6.95 -5.91 0.29
C THR A 72 5.79 -5.29 1.07
N ASP A 73 6.09 -4.64 2.19
CA ASP A 73 5.05 -3.98 2.96
C ASP A 73 4.41 -2.84 2.16
N PHE A 74 5.23 -2.06 1.47
CA PHE A 74 4.72 -0.95 0.66
C PHE A 74 3.80 -1.48 -0.44
N GLU A 75 4.25 -2.54 -1.12
CA GLU A 75 3.46 -3.12 -2.20
C GLU A 75 2.17 -3.75 -1.67
N ALA A 76 2.22 -4.36 -0.48
CA ALA A 76 1.01 -4.92 0.12
C ALA A 76 -0.03 -3.82 0.36
N ARG A 77 0.41 -2.65 0.82
CA ARG A 77 -0.50 -1.54 1.04
C ARG A 77 -1.10 -1.04 -0.28
N ARG A 78 -0.30 -1.05 -1.35
CA ARG A 78 -0.80 -0.68 -2.66
C ARG A 78 -1.86 -1.68 -3.14
N ILE A 79 -1.63 -2.96 -2.92
CA ILE A 79 -2.57 -4.01 -3.32
C ILE A 79 -3.89 -3.87 -2.54
N VAL A 80 -3.79 -3.56 -1.25
CA VAL A 80 -4.99 -3.32 -0.44
C VAL A 80 -5.78 -2.15 -1.01
N GLU A 81 -5.09 -1.09 -1.39
CA GLU A 81 -5.77 0.07 -1.97
C GLU A 81 -6.42 -0.28 -3.31
N LYS A 82 -5.72 -1.07 -4.12
CA LYS A 82 -6.27 -1.52 -5.39
C LYS A 82 -7.57 -2.31 -5.18
N PHE A 83 -7.54 -3.22 -4.21
CA PHE A 83 -8.72 -4.01 -3.88
C PHE A 83 -9.85 -3.08 -3.43
N ARG A 84 -9.53 -2.09 -2.61
CA ARG A 84 -10.55 -1.16 -2.12
C ARG A 84 -11.17 -0.38 -3.26
N ILE A 85 -10.33 0.12 -4.17
CA ILE A 85 -10.85 0.90 -5.30
C ILE A 85 -11.76 0.04 -6.17
N GLU A 86 -11.38 -1.21 -6.40
CA GLU A 86 -12.11 -2.08 -7.32
C GLU A 86 -13.37 -2.68 -6.70
N HIS A 87 -13.39 -2.88 -5.38
CA HIS A 87 -14.42 -3.72 -4.78
C HIS A 87 -15.11 -3.13 -3.55
N ALA A 88 -14.81 -1.90 -3.16
CA ALA A 88 -15.32 -1.36 -1.91
C ALA A 88 -16.84 -1.39 -1.80
N ASP A 89 -17.52 -1.20 -2.94
CA ASP A 89 -18.97 -1.16 -2.93
C ASP A 89 -19.62 -2.52 -3.15
N ASN A 90 -18.82 -3.56 -3.28
CA ASN A 90 -19.33 -4.89 -3.55
C ASN A 90 -19.51 -5.66 -2.26
N PRO A 91 -20.74 -6.08 -1.91
CA PRO A 91 -20.95 -6.82 -0.67
C PRO A 91 -20.22 -8.15 -0.61
N ALA A 92 -19.78 -8.68 -1.74
CA ALA A 92 -19.03 -9.92 -1.76
C ALA A 92 -17.56 -9.73 -1.40
N ALA A 93 -17.09 -8.47 -1.27
CA ALA A 93 -15.68 -8.21 -1.01
C ALA A 93 -15.22 -8.80 0.32
N GLU A 94 -16.03 -8.68 1.35
CA GLU A 94 -15.70 -9.22 2.66
C GLU A 94 -15.54 -10.73 2.60
N THR A 95 -16.47 -11.39 1.93
CA THR A 95 -16.39 -12.84 1.76
C THR A 95 -15.14 -13.23 1.00
N ALA A 96 -14.82 -12.47 -0.05
CA ALA A 96 -13.61 -12.74 -0.84
C ALA A 96 -12.35 -12.63 0.02
N ILE A 97 -12.29 -11.63 0.89
CA ILE A 97 -11.15 -11.45 1.78
C ILE A 97 -10.99 -12.65 2.69
N HIS A 98 -12.09 -13.14 3.26
CA HIS A 98 -12.03 -14.31 4.13
C HIS A 98 -11.58 -15.55 3.37
N MET A 99 -12.05 -15.72 2.14
CA MET A 99 -11.62 -16.85 1.35
C MET A 99 -10.13 -16.81 1.05
N LEU A 100 -9.60 -15.63 0.75
CA LEU A 100 -8.18 -15.47 0.51
C LEU A 100 -7.37 -15.73 1.77
N HIS A 101 -7.86 -15.23 2.89
CA HIS A 101 -7.17 -15.42 4.16
C HIS A 101 -7.03 -16.90 4.50
N ASP A 102 -8.05 -17.70 4.18
CA ASP A 102 -8.06 -19.11 4.51
C ASP A 102 -7.45 -19.99 3.42
N ASP A 103 -6.99 -19.41 2.32
CA ASP A 103 -6.54 -20.17 1.16
C ASP A 103 -5.10 -20.64 1.37
N PRO A 104 -4.86 -21.96 1.46
CA PRO A 104 -3.51 -22.47 1.65
C PRO A 104 -2.58 -22.08 0.50
N ALA A 105 -3.11 -21.90 -0.71
CA ALA A 105 -2.27 -21.54 -1.85
C ALA A 105 -1.62 -20.19 -1.65
N VAL A 106 -2.30 -19.25 -0.99
CA VAL A 106 -1.74 -17.93 -0.72
C VAL A 106 -0.53 -18.06 0.19
N TYR A 107 -0.67 -18.85 1.25
CA TYR A 107 0.44 -19.04 2.19
C TYR A 107 1.56 -19.87 1.58
N ARG A 108 1.19 -20.81 0.70
CA ARG A 108 2.19 -21.63 0.05
C ARG A 108 3.08 -20.78 -0.86
N CYS A 109 2.50 -19.85 -1.60
CA CYS A 109 3.27 -18.95 -2.43
C CYS A 109 4.25 -18.14 -1.61
N LYS A 110 3.79 -17.64 -0.47
CA LYS A 110 4.63 -16.87 0.43
C LYS A 110 5.78 -17.72 0.95
N ASN A 111 5.50 -18.96 1.33
CA ASN A 111 6.52 -19.84 1.85
C ASN A 111 7.55 -20.18 0.79
N GLN A 112 7.13 -20.39 -0.43
CA GLN A 112 8.07 -20.67 -1.52
C GLN A 112 8.98 -19.47 -1.77
N ASN A 113 8.44 -18.29 -1.68
CA ASN A 113 9.23 -17.09 -1.86
C ASN A 113 10.21 -16.89 -0.72
N ALA A 114 9.86 -17.36 0.46
CA ALA A 114 10.74 -17.25 1.61
C ALA A 114 11.88 -18.22 1.56
N SER A 115 11.71 -19.32 0.82
CA SER A 115 12.77 -20.29 0.67
C SER A 115 13.82 -19.81 -0.28
#